data_3dd82104ec208978f7a7fdc7a7f5731d
#
_entry.id   3dd82104ec208978f7a7fdc7a7f5731d
#
_cell.length_a   1.000
_cell.length_b   1.000
_cell.length_c   1.000
_cell.angle_alpha   90.00
_cell.angle_beta   90.00
_cell.angle_gamma   90.00
#
_symmetry.space_group_name_H-M   'P 1'
#
loop_
_entity.id
_entity.type
_entity.pdbx_description
1 polymer ?
#
loop_
_entity_poly.entity_id
_entity_poly.type
_entity_poly.pdbx_seq_one_letter_code
_entity_poly.pdbx_strand_id
1 'polypeptide(L)'
;MFIKEKAMKKKKPIIITTAVIILCIITLILGIKVVQKKKEVQTKQELIQSQQDLISYIKNDGMNVENKDIYIIRIEKVTTKEELDPIRQEYEKEAEVLREAIEADKAELIEQIGERGYLGEEEVSKYTTELKEIRTNEEYEKKKVEIEEAERS
;
A
#
# COMPACT_ATOMS: atom_id res chain seq x y z
N MET A 1 -15.65 -19.43 -78.35
CA MET A 1 -14.51 -18.86 -77.57
C MET A 1 -14.90 -17.73 -76.63
N PHE A 2 -16.17 -17.34 -76.49
CA PHE A 2 -16.66 -16.19 -75.74
C PHE A 2 -17.17 -16.48 -74.29
N ILE A 3 -17.34 -17.75 -73.91
CA ILE A 3 -17.96 -18.09 -72.60
C ILE A 3 -16.95 -18.10 -71.46
N LYS A 4 -15.64 -18.30 -71.70
CA LYS A 4 -14.62 -18.35 -70.67
C LYS A 4 -14.24 -16.97 -70.12
N GLU A 5 -14.37 -15.90 -70.89
CA GLU A 5 -13.99 -14.53 -70.46
C GLU A 5 -14.98 -13.89 -69.46
N LYS A 6 -16.29 -14.22 -69.63
CA LYS A 6 -17.35 -13.68 -68.71
C LYS A 6 -17.31 -14.30 -67.32
N ALA A 7 -16.82 -15.54 -67.17
CA ALA A 7 -16.67 -16.20 -65.87
C ALA A 7 -15.48 -15.67 -65.09
N MET A 8 -14.39 -15.23 -65.73
CA MET A 8 -13.23 -14.65 -65.10
C MET A 8 -13.45 -13.22 -64.57
N LYS A 9 -14.27 -12.40 -65.27
CA LYS A 9 -14.60 -11.03 -64.80
C LYS A 9 -15.49 -10.98 -63.58
N LYS A 10 -16.31 -11.99 -63.30
CA LYS A 10 -17.14 -12.10 -62.11
C LYS A 10 -16.35 -12.59 -60.85
N LYS A 11 -15.26 -13.34 -61.02
CA LYS A 11 -14.46 -13.87 -59.89
C LYS A 11 -13.52 -12.82 -59.24
N LYS A 12 -13.02 -11.84 -60.01
CA LYS A 12 -12.13 -10.79 -59.53
C LYS A 12 -12.74 -9.92 -58.40
N PRO A 13 -13.98 -9.40 -58.51
CA PRO A 13 -14.55 -8.58 -57.41
C PRO A 13 -14.81 -9.40 -56.14
N ILE A 14 -15.14 -10.69 -56.23
CA ILE A 14 -15.38 -11.57 -55.09
C ILE A 14 -14.06 -11.81 -54.31
N ILE A 15 -12.96 -12.01 -55.01
CA ILE A 15 -11.64 -12.23 -54.41
C ILE A 15 -11.16 -10.96 -53.69
N ILE A 16 -11.39 -9.78 -54.26
CA ILE A 16 -11.02 -8.51 -53.67
C ILE A 16 -11.85 -8.25 -52.40
N THR A 17 -13.15 -8.49 -52.40
CA THR A 17 -14.01 -8.30 -51.22
C THR A 17 -13.65 -9.28 -50.10
N THR A 18 -13.33 -10.53 -50.37
CA THR A 18 -12.89 -11.49 -49.35
C THR A 18 -11.54 -11.12 -48.78
N ALA A 19 -10.59 -10.63 -49.57
CA ALA A 19 -9.29 -10.17 -49.08
C ALA A 19 -9.43 -8.95 -48.16
N VAL A 20 -10.30 -8.00 -48.48
CA VAL A 20 -10.58 -6.82 -47.62
C VAL A 20 -11.20 -7.24 -46.27
N ILE A 21 -12.16 -8.15 -46.28
CA ILE A 21 -12.79 -8.68 -45.06
C ILE A 21 -11.75 -9.36 -44.16
N ILE A 22 -10.88 -10.19 -44.72
CA ILE A 22 -9.81 -10.85 -43.96
C ILE A 22 -8.86 -9.83 -43.38
N LEU A 23 -8.47 -8.81 -44.12
CA LEU A 23 -7.60 -7.75 -43.63
C LEU A 23 -8.24 -6.97 -42.45
N CYS A 24 -9.54 -6.66 -42.56
CA CYS A 24 -10.29 -6.01 -41.47
C CYS A 24 -10.35 -6.89 -40.21
N ILE A 25 -10.54 -8.19 -40.34
CA ILE A 25 -10.56 -9.13 -39.22
C ILE A 25 -9.18 -9.16 -38.55
N ILE A 26 -8.10 -9.23 -39.33
CA ILE A 26 -6.72 -9.24 -38.80
C ILE A 26 -6.42 -7.94 -38.04
N THR A 27 -6.79 -6.79 -38.58
CA THR A 27 -6.58 -5.49 -37.92
C THR A 27 -7.37 -5.37 -36.62
N LEU A 28 -8.60 -5.87 -36.55
CA LEU A 28 -9.42 -5.93 -35.34
C LEU A 28 -8.78 -6.84 -34.29
N ILE A 29 -8.31 -8.03 -34.66
CA ILE A 29 -7.65 -8.95 -33.71
C ILE A 29 -6.36 -8.34 -33.18
N LEU A 30 -5.55 -7.71 -34.02
CA LEU A 30 -4.33 -7.01 -33.56
C LEU A 30 -4.66 -5.85 -32.66
N GLY A 31 -5.69 -5.06 -32.96
CA GLY A 31 -6.16 -3.96 -32.10
C GLY A 31 -6.58 -4.45 -30.71
N ILE A 32 -7.35 -5.54 -30.64
CA ILE A 32 -7.77 -6.15 -29.37
C ILE A 32 -6.56 -6.61 -28.55
N LYS A 33 -5.59 -7.30 -29.17
CA LYS A 33 -4.38 -7.76 -28.48
C LYS A 33 -3.53 -6.60 -27.93
N VAL A 34 -3.42 -5.49 -28.65
CA VAL A 34 -2.69 -4.30 -28.20
C VAL A 34 -3.39 -3.67 -26.99
N VAL A 35 -4.73 -3.56 -27.02
CA VAL A 35 -5.50 -3.03 -25.89
C VAL A 35 -5.40 -3.93 -24.67
N GLN A 36 -5.50 -5.25 -24.84
CA GLN A 36 -5.34 -6.20 -23.73
C GLN A 36 -3.94 -6.10 -23.11
N LYS A 37 -2.89 -6.06 -23.92
CA LYS A 37 -1.51 -5.93 -23.43
C LYS A 37 -1.30 -4.61 -22.68
N LYS A 38 -1.89 -3.50 -23.12
CA LYS A 38 -1.84 -2.23 -22.40
C LYS A 38 -2.54 -2.32 -21.04
N LYS A 39 -3.72 -2.95 -20.96
CA LYS A 39 -4.43 -3.17 -19.70
C LYS A 39 -3.62 -4.03 -18.73
N GLU A 40 -3.02 -5.13 -19.19
CA GLU A 40 -2.17 -5.99 -18.36
C GLU A 40 -0.96 -5.24 -17.79
N VAL A 41 -0.30 -4.40 -18.59
CA VAL A 41 0.83 -3.58 -18.16
C VAL A 41 0.38 -2.55 -17.11
N GLN A 42 -0.74 -1.89 -17.35
CA GLN A 42 -1.29 -0.91 -16.42
C GLN A 42 -1.68 -1.56 -15.09
N THR A 43 -2.38 -2.69 -15.11
CA THR A 43 -2.75 -3.43 -13.90
C THR A 43 -1.53 -3.86 -13.08
N LYS A 44 -0.45 -4.30 -13.76
CA LYS A 44 0.81 -4.63 -13.08
C LYS A 44 1.48 -3.43 -12.45
N GLN A 45 1.49 -2.28 -13.12
CA GLN A 45 2.05 -1.04 -12.56
C GLN A 45 1.26 -0.56 -11.34
N GLU A 46 -0.08 -0.63 -11.41
CA GLU A 46 -0.96 -0.27 -10.29
C GLU A 46 -0.74 -1.21 -9.08
N LEU A 47 -0.53 -2.50 -9.32
CA LEU A 47 -0.18 -3.45 -8.25
C LEU A 47 1.15 -3.09 -7.60
N ILE A 48 2.21 -2.90 -8.39
CA ILE A 48 3.55 -2.56 -7.89
C ILE A 48 3.50 -1.27 -7.06
N GLN A 49 2.79 -0.25 -7.54
CA GLN A 49 2.63 0.99 -6.80
C GLN A 49 1.91 0.76 -5.47
N SER A 50 0.82 0.01 -5.47
CA SER A 50 0.07 -0.30 -4.25
C SER A 50 0.88 -1.13 -3.23
N GLN A 51 1.73 -2.04 -3.70
CA GLN A 51 2.68 -2.78 -2.85
C GLN A 51 3.71 -1.82 -2.22
N GLN A 52 4.30 -0.93 -3.00
CA GLN A 52 5.29 0.04 -2.52
C GLN A 52 4.68 1.02 -1.50
N ASP A 53 3.47 1.50 -1.75
CA ASP A 53 2.75 2.39 -0.84
C ASP A 53 2.48 1.71 0.50
N LEU A 54 2.02 0.45 0.49
CA LEU A 54 1.76 -0.30 1.71
C LEU A 54 3.04 -0.65 2.47
N ILE A 55 4.12 -1.03 1.78
CA ILE A 55 5.44 -1.26 2.39
C ILE A 55 5.96 0.02 3.04
N SER A 56 5.85 1.15 2.35
CA SER A 56 6.25 2.45 2.88
C SER A 56 5.45 2.84 4.12
N TYR A 57 4.14 2.60 4.09
CA TYR A 57 3.27 2.81 5.24
C TYR A 57 3.72 1.99 6.45
N ILE A 58 3.92 0.67 6.29
CA ILE A 58 4.37 -0.23 7.38
C ILE A 58 5.73 0.16 7.94
N LYS A 59 6.66 0.59 7.08
CA LYS A 59 7.99 1.02 7.52
C LYS A 59 7.97 2.31 8.32
N ASN A 60 7.05 3.21 8.04
CA ASN A 60 7.05 4.58 8.55
C ASN A 60 6.00 4.85 9.64
N ASP A 61 5.17 3.87 10.01
CA ASP A 61 4.08 4.10 10.98
C ASP A 61 4.56 4.30 12.44
N GLY A 62 5.85 4.07 12.70
CA GLY A 62 6.46 4.27 14.01
C GLY A 62 6.05 3.27 15.10
N MET A 63 5.11 2.36 14.81
CA MET A 63 4.74 1.30 15.74
C MET A 63 5.79 0.18 15.73
N ASN A 64 6.06 -0.38 16.89
CA ASN A 64 7.01 -1.50 17.03
C ASN A 64 6.30 -2.85 16.87
N VAL A 65 5.53 -2.97 15.76
CA VAL A 65 4.87 -4.23 15.40
C VAL A 65 5.91 -5.31 15.22
N GLU A 66 5.74 -6.42 15.92
CA GLU A 66 6.64 -7.57 15.80
C GLU A 66 6.56 -8.14 14.38
N ASN A 67 7.72 -8.47 13.83
CA ASN A 67 7.79 -9.10 12.50
C ASN A 67 7.29 -8.25 11.31
N LYS A 68 7.46 -6.92 11.31
CA LYS A 68 7.18 -6.05 10.14
C LYS A 68 7.71 -6.64 8.83
N ASP A 69 8.87 -7.28 8.86
CA ASP A 69 9.48 -7.91 7.69
C ASP A 69 8.62 -9.05 7.12
N ILE A 70 7.86 -9.77 7.95
CA ILE A 70 6.94 -10.81 7.48
C ILE A 70 5.82 -10.19 6.65
N TYR A 71 5.26 -9.07 7.08
CA TYR A 71 4.25 -8.32 6.31
C TYR A 71 4.82 -7.85 4.97
N ILE A 72 6.03 -7.30 4.96
CA ILE A 72 6.70 -6.83 3.74
C ILE A 72 6.89 -8.00 2.77
N ILE A 73 7.40 -9.15 3.24
CA ILE A 73 7.57 -10.36 2.41
C ILE A 73 6.23 -10.86 1.85
N ARG A 74 5.16 -10.80 2.64
CA ARG A 74 3.82 -11.18 2.17
C ARG A 74 3.32 -10.24 1.08
N ILE A 75 3.49 -8.91 1.25
CA ILE A 75 3.12 -7.89 0.27
C ILE A 75 3.86 -8.09 -1.05
N GLU A 76 5.17 -8.38 -1.00
CA GLU A 76 5.99 -8.61 -2.21
C GLU A 76 5.55 -9.85 -3.00
N LYS A 77 4.93 -10.82 -2.36
CA LYS A 77 4.44 -12.07 -2.99
C LYS A 77 3.03 -11.97 -3.56
N VAL A 78 2.32 -10.90 -3.28
CA VAL A 78 0.95 -10.68 -3.76
C VAL A 78 0.93 -10.56 -5.28
N THR A 79 -0.06 -11.16 -5.91
CA THR A 79 -0.22 -11.20 -7.37
C THR A 79 -1.38 -10.35 -7.88
N THR A 80 -2.30 -9.98 -6.99
CA THR A 80 -3.45 -9.10 -7.27
C THR A 80 -3.59 -8.01 -6.21
N LYS A 81 -4.23 -6.91 -6.57
CA LYS A 81 -4.40 -5.77 -5.65
C LYS A 81 -5.31 -6.11 -4.46
N GLU A 82 -6.31 -6.95 -4.69
CA GLU A 82 -7.29 -7.40 -3.70
C GLU A 82 -6.65 -8.20 -2.57
N GLU A 83 -5.51 -8.85 -2.82
CA GLU A 83 -4.76 -9.61 -1.80
C GLU A 83 -4.01 -8.70 -0.80
N LEU A 84 -3.86 -7.41 -1.09
CA LEU A 84 -3.22 -6.45 -0.19
C LEU A 84 -4.11 -6.04 0.99
N ASP A 85 -5.42 -5.98 0.79
CA ASP A 85 -6.35 -5.50 1.82
C ASP A 85 -6.36 -6.37 3.08
N PRO A 86 -6.39 -7.71 3.02
CA PRO A 86 -6.28 -8.57 4.19
C PRO A 86 -4.96 -8.36 4.96
N ILE A 87 -3.84 -8.19 4.26
CA ILE A 87 -2.53 -7.97 4.88
C ILE A 87 -2.51 -6.62 5.61
N ARG A 88 -3.05 -5.58 4.98
CA ARG A 88 -3.21 -4.26 5.60
C ARG A 88 -4.05 -4.33 6.87
N GLN A 89 -5.22 -4.99 6.81
CA GLN A 89 -6.12 -5.10 7.96
C GLN A 89 -5.49 -5.85 9.13
N GLU A 90 -4.73 -6.91 8.84
CA GLU A 90 -4.01 -7.68 9.87
C GLU A 90 -2.94 -6.82 10.54
N TYR A 91 -2.14 -6.11 9.76
CA TYR A 91 -1.14 -5.18 10.27
C TYR A 91 -1.75 -4.04 11.11
N GLU A 92 -2.81 -3.39 10.61
CA GLU A 92 -3.52 -2.31 11.30
C GLU A 92 -4.08 -2.76 12.65
N LYS A 93 -4.60 -3.98 12.72
CA LYS A 93 -5.10 -4.54 13.98
C LYS A 93 -4.00 -4.70 15.01
N GLU A 94 -2.81 -5.18 14.62
CA GLU A 94 -1.67 -5.29 15.53
C GLU A 94 -1.15 -3.92 15.93
N ALA A 95 -1.03 -2.99 14.98
CA ALA A 95 -0.61 -1.62 15.25
C ALA A 95 -1.58 -0.89 16.19
N GLU A 96 -2.88 -1.12 16.07
CA GLU A 96 -3.89 -0.52 16.94
C GLU A 96 -3.78 -1.00 18.38
N VAL A 97 -3.56 -2.30 18.60
CA VAL A 97 -3.32 -2.84 19.94
C VAL A 97 -2.11 -2.17 20.61
N LEU A 98 -1.04 -1.93 19.82
CA LEU A 98 0.14 -1.23 20.32
C LEU A 98 -0.13 0.24 20.61
N ARG A 99 -0.93 0.93 19.77
CA ARG A 99 -1.35 2.33 20.04
C ARG A 99 -2.16 2.43 21.34
N GLU A 100 -3.12 1.53 21.54
CA GLU A 100 -3.90 1.47 22.78
C GLU A 100 -3.01 1.23 24.00
N ALA A 101 -2.02 0.33 23.90
CA ALA A 101 -1.06 0.07 24.97
C ALA A 101 -0.21 1.32 25.29
N ILE A 102 0.31 2.02 24.27
CA ILE A 102 1.07 3.26 24.45
C ILE A 102 0.20 4.34 25.12
N GLU A 103 -1.06 4.50 24.73
CA GLU A 103 -1.96 5.47 25.34
C GLU A 103 -2.20 5.14 26.83
N ALA A 104 -2.34 3.86 27.18
CA ALA A 104 -2.46 3.42 28.57
C ALA A 104 -1.17 3.71 29.37
N ASP A 105 -0.01 3.36 28.82
CA ASP A 105 1.29 3.61 29.46
C ASP A 105 1.58 5.11 29.64
N LYS A 106 1.19 5.95 28.68
CA LYS A 106 1.27 7.41 28.77
C LYS A 106 0.40 7.94 29.90
N ALA A 107 -0.84 7.45 30.01
CA ALA A 107 -1.74 7.88 31.08
C ALA A 107 -1.19 7.52 32.47
N GLU A 108 -0.65 6.30 32.62
CA GLU A 108 -0.01 5.85 33.85
C GLU A 108 1.24 6.71 34.19
N LEU A 109 2.10 6.98 33.20
CA LEU A 109 3.29 7.79 33.39
C LEU A 109 2.94 9.24 33.79
N ILE A 110 1.91 9.83 33.19
CA ILE A 110 1.41 11.17 33.55
C ILE A 110 0.94 11.21 35.01
N GLU A 111 0.23 10.19 35.48
CA GLU A 111 -0.19 10.06 36.87
C GLU A 111 1.02 9.96 37.80
N GLN A 112 1.97 9.07 37.46
CA GLN A 112 3.17 8.82 38.25
C GLN A 112 4.04 10.08 38.44
N ILE A 113 4.30 10.86 37.37
CA ILE A 113 5.11 12.09 37.46
C ILE A 113 4.42 13.17 38.34
N GLY A 114 3.09 13.20 38.37
CA GLY A 114 2.32 14.10 39.26
C GLY A 114 2.36 13.69 40.71
N GLU A 115 2.41 12.39 41.03
CA GLU A 115 2.37 11.88 42.40
C GLU A 115 3.74 11.81 43.06
N ARG A 116 4.80 11.52 42.31
CA ARG A 116 6.16 11.29 42.89
C ARG A 116 6.79 12.52 43.50
N GLY A 117 6.41 13.72 43.05
CA GLY A 117 6.88 14.99 43.66
C GLY A 117 8.37 15.29 43.48
N TYR A 118 9.07 14.58 42.58
CA TYR A 118 10.48 14.82 42.26
C TYR A 118 10.66 15.96 41.24
N LEU A 119 9.65 16.21 40.42
CA LEU A 119 9.64 17.28 39.43
C LEU A 119 8.85 18.49 39.94
N GLY A 120 9.28 19.69 39.53
CA GLY A 120 8.53 20.92 39.80
C GLY A 120 7.23 20.98 38.99
N GLU A 121 6.25 21.79 39.41
CA GLU A 121 4.95 21.94 38.73
C GLU A 121 5.08 22.30 37.25
N GLU A 122 6.06 23.14 36.90
CA GLU A 122 6.34 23.55 35.52
C GLU A 122 6.83 22.38 34.67
N GLU A 123 7.72 21.54 35.22
CA GLU A 123 8.24 20.34 34.55
C GLU A 123 7.16 19.28 34.38
N VAL A 124 6.34 19.03 35.38
CA VAL A 124 5.17 18.12 35.29
C VAL A 124 4.22 18.58 34.22
N SER A 125 3.91 19.87 34.13
CA SER A 125 3.04 20.43 33.09
C SER A 125 3.65 20.27 31.69
N LYS A 126 4.95 20.53 31.55
CA LYS A 126 5.71 20.35 30.29
C LYS A 126 5.66 18.90 29.81
N TYR A 127 6.09 17.97 30.67
CA TYR A 127 6.14 16.55 30.30
C TYR A 127 4.75 15.95 30.01
N THR A 128 3.74 16.37 30.80
CA THR A 128 2.35 15.97 30.52
C THR A 128 1.88 16.40 29.13
N THR A 129 2.23 17.60 28.68
CA THR A 129 1.88 18.12 27.37
C THR A 129 2.62 17.37 26.27
N GLU A 130 3.92 17.17 26.43
CA GLU A 130 4.76 16.47 25.48
C GLU A 130 4.33 15.00 25.31
N LEU A 131 4.02 14.29 26.41
CA LEU A 131 3.51 12.90 26.37
C LEU A 131 2.21 12.79 25.59
N LYS A 132 1.28 13.74 25.71
CA LYS A 132 0.01 13.74 24.96
C LYS A 132 0.19 13.89 23.46
N GLU A 133 1.29 14.48 23.01
CA GLU A 133 1.60 14.68 21.58
C GLU A 133 2.26 13.47 20.92
N ILE A 134 2.85 12.56 21.71
CA ILE A 134 3.54 11.36 21.23
C ILE A 134 2.58 10.43 20.51
N ARG A 135 3.03 9.89 19.36
CA ARG A 135 2.25 8.99 18.50
C ARG A 135 2.93 7.65 18.23
N THR A 136 4.22 7.53 18.52
CA THR A 136 5.01 6.34 18.22
C THR A 136 5.64 5.74 19.47
N ASN A 137 5.89 4.43 19.43
CA ASN A 137 6.56 3.74 20.53
C ASN A 137 7.98 4.27 20.77
N GLU A 138 8.70 4.60 19.71
CA GLU A 138 10.07 5.13 19.79
C GLU A 138 10.10 6.48 20.50
N GLU A 139 9.18 7.39 20.18
CA GLU A 139 9.06 8.69 20.84
C GLU A 139 8.69 8.52 22.32
N TYR A 140 7.80 7.57 22.63
CA TYR A 140 7.39 7.27 24.01
C TYR A 140 8.57 6.80 24.84
N GLU A 141 9.30 5.78 24.39
CA GLU A 141 10.45 5.23 25.13
C GLU A 141 11.54 6.29 25.35
N LYS A 142 11.81 7.11 24.33
CA LYS A 142 12.76 8.21 24.45
C LYS A 142 12.32 9.23 25.50
N LYS A 143 11.06 9.62 25.52
CA LYS A 143 10.51 10.58 26.47
C LYS A 143 10.51 10.03 27.89
N LYS A 144 10.19 8.76 28.07
CA LYS A 144 10.24 8.08 29.36
C LYS A 144 11.63 8.13 29.96
N VAL A 145 12.68 7.85 29.21
CA VAL A 145 14.07 7.95 29.65
C VAL A 145 14.43 9.39 30.05
N GLU A 146 14.01 10.38 29.23
CA GLU A 146 14.24 11.80 29.54
C GLU A 146 13.63 12.21 30.91
N ILE A 147 12.41 11.77 31.17
CA ILE A 147 11.71 12.03 32.45
C ILE A 147 12.44 11.36 33.62
N GLU A 148 12.83 10.09 33.49
CA GLU A 148 13.56 9.36 34.50
C GLU A 148 14.93 9.99 34.83
N GLU A 149 15.60 10.58 33.83
CA GLU A 149 16.85 11.31 34.02
C GLU A 149 16.62 12.63 34.78
N ALA A 150 15.55 13.35 34.42
CA ALA A 150 15.17 14.58 35.13
C ALA A 150 14.80 14.35 36.62
N GLU A 151 14.11 13.23 36.91
CA GLU A 151 13.78 12.83 38.31
C GLU A 151 15.00 12.50 39.16
N ARG A 152 16.15 12.16 38.55
CA ARG A 152 17.39 11.82 39.21
C ARG A 152 18.32 13.03 39.48
N SER A 153 18.03 14.17 38.84
CA SER A 153 18.87 15.37 38.86
C SER A 153 18.54 16.29 40.01
#